data_d1f20d542c9c4acc2e850207f8965e1f
#
_entry.id   d1f20d542c9c4acc2e850207f8965e1f
#
_cell.length_a   1.000
_cell.length_b   1.000
_cell.length_c   1.000
_cell.angle_alpha   90.00
_cell.angle_beta   90.00
_cell.angle_gamma   90.00
#
_symmetry.space_group_name_H-M   'P 1'
#
loop_
_entity.id
_entity.type
_entity.pdbx_description
1 polymer ?
#
loop_
_entity_poly.entity_id
_entity_poly.type
_entity_poly.pdbx_seq_one_letter_code
_entity_poly.pdbx_strand_id
1 'polypeptide(L)'
;MSSFSEEKYNELIQSIFLRFPSVQNVSFGEAYKPGLERMEEFRELLGNPDGRYRTVHIAGTNGKGSTASMLASALAACGLKVGIYTSPHILDFRERMRIVDGRKSSADGPSLVTEEYVYDFLTRYNDDLDRLQLSFFEITTGLAFKWFADMEVDWAVIETGLGGRLDSTNVITPELSVITSIGLDHCDLLGNTLEEIAAEKAGIIKKGVPVVVGGHPAEEVAAVFRKKAGEMQSRIVFADVVQPSLWKDHSSFIMEGMDLRGGYQEMNLRTVLASLDVLGQLSPELRITGMETAEAIMHTAVRTGFHGRWERLSSCPDVICDIGHNAAALTNNFAQLNGYLDNDTYSSLIIVYGVMADKNLEDILPLFPDRATWIFTTPHTRRAMQASEIKARYDEWCSSNGRSSAMSYVCDDVRSAVALAIRTAGQFGGNPLIYIGGSTFVVSEAMPCFR
;
A
#
# COMPACT_ATOMS: atom_id res chain seq x y z
N MET A 1 34.96 9.84 -10.41
CA MET A 1 33.66 9.59 -9.71
C MET A 1 33.40 10.80 -8.82
N SER A 2 32.28 11.49 -9.01
CA SER A 2 31.86 12.61 -8.13
C SER A 2 31.55 12.04 -6.75
N SER A 3 32.16 12.56 -5.69
CA SER A 3 31.88 12.11 -4.34
C SER A 3 30.40 12.36 -3.99
N PHE A 4 29.76 11.38 -3.36
CA PHE A 4 28.39 11.50 -2.82
C PHE A 4 28.29 12.72 -1.87
N SER A 5 27.17 13.42 -1.93
CA SER A 5 26.72 14.36 -0.91
C SER A 5 25.19 14.38 -0.90
N GLU A 6 24.58 14.67 0.23
CA GLU A 6 23.13 14.78 0.40
C GLU A 6 22.52 15.82 -0.57
N GLU A 7 23.18 16.93 -0.82
CA GLU A 7 22.77 17.95 -1.78
C GLU A 7 22.67 17.38 -3.21
N LYS A 8 23.71 16.66 -3.67
CA LYS A 8 23.72 16.01 -4.99
C LYS A 8 22.68 14.91 -5.11
N TYR A 9 22.43 14.16 -4.02
CA TYR A 9 21.36 13.17 -3.98
C TYR A 9 20.00 13.84 -4.17
N ASN A 10 19.72 14.91 -3.44
CA ASN A 10 18.45 15.64 -3.54
C ASN A 10 18.24 16.24 -4.94
N GLU A 11 19.28 16.82 -5.53
CA GLU A 11 19.25 17.33 -6.90
C GLU A 11 18.96 16.21 -7.92
N LEU A 12 19.64 15.07 -7.76
CA LEU A 12 19.44 13.92 -8.67
C LEU A 12 18.05 13.33 -8.54
N ILE A 13 17.53 13.15 -7.32
CA ILE A 13 16.16 12.66 -7.10
C ILE A 13 15.14 13.61 -7.71
N GLN A 14 15.28 14.93 -7.52
CA GLN A 14 14.41 15.92 -8.17
C GLN A 14 14.48 15.82 -9.70
N SER A 15 15.69 15.70 -10.25
CA SER A 15 15.88 15.50 -11.68
C SER A 15 15.17 14.23 -12.21
N ILE A 16 15.28 13.11 -11.48
CA ILE A 16 14.60 11.86 -11.83
C ILE A 16 13.08 12.03 -11.84
N PHE A 17 12.51 12.68 -10.83
CA PHE A 17 11.07 12.96 -10.79
C PHE A 17 10.59 13.87 -11.93
N LEU A 18 11.43 14.79 -12.39
CA LEU A 18 11.10 15.67 -13.52
C LEU A 18 11.26 14.97 -14.89
N ARG A 19 12.31 14.16 -15.06
CA ARG A 19 12.62 13.45 -16.33
C ARG A 19 11.73 12.24 -16.55
N PHE A 20 11.39 11.53 -15.46
CA PHE A 20 10.60 10.29 -15.50
C PHE A 20 9.33 10.48 -14.67
N PRO A 21 8.27 11.03 -15.28
CA PRO A 21 7.04 11.33 -14.57
C PRO A 21 6.49 10.08 -13.86
N SER A 22 6.13 10.24 -12.60
CA SER A 22 5.48 9.19 -11.82
C SER A 22 3.99 9.44 -11.76
N VAL A 23 3.22 8.38 -11.56
CA VAL A 23 1.77 8.48 -11.29
C VAL A 23 1.44 9.33 -10.05
N GLN A 24 2.43 9.66 -9.22
CA GLN A 24 2.28 10.60 -8.11
C GLN A 24 2.30 12.07 -8.57
N ASN A 25 2.98 12.38 -9.68
CA ASN A 25 3.23 13.76 -10.10
C ASN A 25 2.44 14.20 -11.33
N VAL A 26 2.05 13.25 -12.18
CA VAL A 26 1.30 13.50 -13.43
C VAL A 26 0.11 12.55 -13.53
N SER A 27 -0.76 12.76 -14.52
CA SER A 27 -1.87 11.85 -14.78
C SER A 27 -1.37 10.43 -15.07
N PHE A 28 -2.18 9.42 -14.76
CA PHE A 28 -1.82 8.02 -15.02
C PHE A 28 -1.49 7.78 -16.50
N GLY A 29 -2.26 8.39 -17.43
CA GLY A 29 -2.04 8.25 -18.87
C GLY A 29 -0.69 8.77 -19.36
N GLU A 30 -0.11 9.76 -18.68
CA GLU A 30 1.21 10.31 -19.02
C GLU A 30 2.37 9.51 -18.41
N ALA A 31 2.16 8.93 -17.23
CA ALA A 31 3.22 8.20 -16.51
C ALA A 31 3.23 6.69 -16.81
N TYR A 32 2.09 6.11 -17.20
CA TYR A 32 1.96 4.68 -17.44
C TYR A 32 2.49 4.29 -18.80
N LYS A 33 3.49 3.42 -18.80
CA LYS A 33 4.08 2.84 -20.00
C LYS A 33 3.85 1.33 -19.99
N PRO A 34 2.77 0.82 -20.61
CA PRO A 34 2.49 -0.62 -20.62
C PRO A 34 3.55 -1.39 -21.41
N GLY A 35 3.76 -2.65 -21.05
CA GLY A 35 4.73 -3.55 -21.69
C GLY A 35 5.86 -3.91 -20.75
N LEU A 36 6.43 -5.11 -20.94
CA LEU A 36 7.50 -5.64 -20.11
C LEU A 36 8.88 -5.56 -20.80
N GLU A 37 8.91 -5.30 -22.09
CA GLU A 37 10.11 -5.40 -22.94
C GLU A 37 11.24 -4.50 -22.42
N ARG A 38 10.92 -3.26 -22.02
CA ARG A 38 11.91 -2.32 -21.46
C ARG A 38 12.45 -2.81 -20.12
N MET A 39 11.55 -3.34 -19.28
CA MET A 39 11.95 -3.86 -17.98
C MET A 39 12.75 -5.16 -18.11
N GLU A 40 12.44 -6.03 -19.08
CA GLU A 40 13.21 -7.23 -19.39
C GLU A 40 14.63 -6.84 -19.85
N GLU A 41 14.79 -5.89 -20.79
CA GLU A 41 16.11 -5.40 -21.23
C GLU A 41 16.88 -4.76 -20.07
N PHE A 42 16.22 -3.96 -19.23
CA PHE A 42 16.85 -3.34 -18.07
C PHE A 42 17.28 -4.39 -17.04
N ARG A 43 16.44 -5.39 -16.77
CA ARG A 43 16.76 -6.52 -15.89
C ARG A 43 17.99 -7.30 -16.37
N GLU A 44 18.10 -7.57 -17.68
CA GLU A 44 19.28 -8.22 -18.29
C GLU A 44 20.54 -7.35 -18.11
N LEU A 45 20.45 -6.04 -18.35
CA LEU A 45 21.54 -5.09 -18.15
C LEU A 45 22.02 -5.06 -16.71
N LEU A 46 21.11 -5.20 -15.73
CA LEU A 46 21.42 -5.31 -14.31
C LEU A 46 22.00 -6.69 -13.91
N GLY A 47 22.06 -7.67 -14.81
CA GLY A 47 22.56 -9.01 -14.60
C GLY A 47 21.55 -9.95 -13.95
N ASN A 48 20.26 -9.80 -14.25
CA ASN A 48 19.15 -10.61 -13.76
C ASN A 48 19.16 -10.77 -12.23
N PRO A 49 19.12 -9.67 -11.47
CA PRO A 49 19.33 -9.69 -10.03
C PRO A 49 18.25 -10.46 -9.26
N ASP A 50 17.01 -10.46 -9.77
CA ASP A 50 15.86 -11.15 -9.19
C ASP A 50 16.00 -12.68 -9.16
N GLY A 51 16.88 -13.26 -9.95
CA GLY A 51 17.22 -14.68 -9.93
C GLY A 51 18.13 -15.12 -8.78
N ARG A 52 18.58 -14.19 -7.91
CA ARG A 52 19.53 -14.48 -6.82
C ARG A 52 18.84 -14.74 -5.48
N TYR A 53 17.54 -14.55 -5.37
CA TYR A 53 16.75 -14.73 -4.17
C TYR A 53 15.35 -15.24 -4.53
N ARG A 54 14.66 -15.84 -3.58
CA ARG A 54 13.26 -16.27 -3.77
C ARG A 54 12.31 -15.10 -3.67
N THR A 55 11.16 -15.15 -4.36
CA THR A 55 10.20 -14.05 -4.36
C THR A 55 8.77 -14.50 -4.04
N VAL A 56 8.02 -13.61 -3.39
CA VAL A 56 6.55 -13.63 -3.32
C VAL A 56 6.05 -12.42 -4.10
N HIS A 57 5.13 -12.61 -5.03
CA HIS A 57 4.59 -11.54 -5.86
C HIS A 57 3.15 -11.21 -5.47
N ILE A 58 2.86 -9.94 -5.20
CA ILE A 58 1.57 -9.51 -4.64
C ILE A 58 0.89 -8.50 -5.55
N ALA A 59 -0.34 -8.84 -6.01
CA ALA A 59 -1.25 -7.93 -6.70
C ALA A 59 -2.55 -7.76 -5.91
N GLY A 60 -3.36 -6.79 -6.29
CA GLY A 60 -4.65 -6.51 -5.68
C GLY A 60 -5.07 -5.05 -5.83
N THR A 61 -6.29 -4.70 -5.46
CA THR A 61 -6.71 -3.30 -5.39
C THR A 61 -6.27 -2.70 -4.05
N ASN A 62 -6.74 -3.21 -2.95
CA ASN A 62 -6.39 -2.79 -1.60
C ASN A 62 -5.66 -3.92 -0.84
N GLY A 63 -4.88 -3.55 0.20
CA GLY A 63 -4.23 -4.51 1.09
C GLY A 63 -2.86 -5.02 0.64
N LYS A 64 -2.38 -4.71 -0.57
CA LYS A 64 -1.08 -5.18 -1.09
C LYS A 64 0.09 -4.92 -0.13
N GLY A 65 0.31 -3.66 0.22
CA GLY A 65 1.42 -3.25 1.09
C GLY A 65 1.33 -3.82 2.52
N SER A 66 0.11 -3.91 3.08
CA SER A 66 -0.12 -4.56 4.39
C SER A 66 0.22 -6.04 4.32
N THR A 67 -0.29 -6.76 3.29
CA THR A 67 0.01 -8.18 3.06
C THR A 67 1.50 -8.41 2.83
N ALA A 68 2.16 -7.56 2.03
CA ALA A 68 3.60 -7.62 1.79
C ALA A 68 4.40 -7.47 3.07
N SER A 69 4.07 -6.47 3.88
CA SER A 69 4.76 -6.20 5.14
C SER A 69 4.56 -7.31 6.18
N MET A 70 3.33 -7.84 6.32
CA MET A 70 3.05 -8.97 7.22
C MET A 70 3.79 -10.24 6.78
N LEU A 71 3.79 -10.57 5.48
CA LEU A 71 4.52 -11.73 4.96
C LEU A 71 6.03 -11.60 5.18
N ALA A 72 6.58 -10.42 4.91
CA ALA A 72 8.00 -10.17 5.12
C ALA A 72 8.38 -10.25 6.61
N SER A 73 7.55 -9.71 7.51
CA SER A 73 7.76 -9.82 8.96
C SER A 73 7.74 -11.28 9.42
N ALA A 74 6.77 -12.08 8.93
CA ALA A 74 6.65 -13.50 9.23
C ALA A 74 7.83 -14.32 8.70
N LEU A 75 8.27 -14.08 7.45
CA LEU A 75 9.43 -14.75 6.87
C LEU A 75 10.72 -14.38 7.62
N ALA A 76 10.87 -13.12 8.02
CA ALA A 76 12.02 -12.71 8.83
C ALA A 76 12.04 -13.38 10.20
N ALA A 77 10.88 -13.69 10.81
CA ALA A 77 10.81 -14.47 12.05
C ALA A 77 11.40 -15.90 11.89
N CYS A 78 11.46 -16.43 10.67
CA CYS A 78 12.14 -17.67 10.38
C CYS A 78 13.69 -17.55 10.30
N GLY A 79 14.26 -16.41 10.70
CA GLY A 79 15.70 -16.12 10.65
C GLY A 79 16.21 -15.73 9.27
N LEU A 80 15.34 -15.29 8.37
CA LEU A 80 15.66 -14.89 7.00
C LEU A 80 15.91 -13.39 6.89
N LYS A 81 16.70 -13.00 5.90
CA LYS A 81 16.87 -11.63 5.46
C LYS A 81 15.91 -11.39 4.31
N VAL A 82 14.91 -10.53 4.51
CA VAL A 82 13.77 -10.37 3.60
C VAL A 82 13.72 -8.95 3.04
N GLY A 83 13.80 -8.83 1.72
CA GLY A 83 13.53 -7.61 0.99
C GLY A 83 12.03 -7.33 0.89
N ILE A 84 11.64 -6.05 0.92
CA ILE A 84 10.26 -5.60 0.76
C ILE A 84 10.25 -4.49 -0.29
N TYR A 85 9.53 -4.70 -1.38
CA TYR A 85 9.26 -3.67 -2.38
C TYR A 85 7.78 -3.31 -2.36
N THR A 86 7.46 -2.06 -2.01
CA THR A 86 6.08 -1.54 -1.88
C THR A 86 5.94 -0.15 -2.51
N SER A 87 4.71 0.22 -2.88
CA SER A 87 4.40 1.53 -3.45
C SER A 87 2.96 1.98 -3.10
N PRO A 88 2.70 3.30 -3.08
CA PRO A 88 3.68 4.41 -3.11
C PRO A 88 4.40 4.56 -1.75
N HIS A 89 5.46 5.37 -1.71
CA HIS A 89 6.03 5.87 -0.46
C HIS A 89 5.15 7.00 0.12
N ILE A 90 5.30 7.28 1.42
CA ILE A 90 4.53 8.33 2.10
C ILE A 90 5.41 9.55 2.38
N LEU A 91 6.54 9.37 3.04
CA LEU A 91 7.43 10.46 3.46
C LEU A 91 8.77 10.45 2.72
N ASP A 92 9.35 9.29 2.53
CA ASP A 92 10.69 9.12 1.98
C ASP A 92 10.66 8.12 0.80
N PHE A 93 11.28 8.50 -0.31
CA PHE A 93 11.43 7.62 -1.48
C PHE A 93 11.93 6.22 -1.12
N ARG A 94 12.83 6.13 -0.15
CA ARG A 94 13.47 4.88 0.30
C ARG A 94 12.52 3.90 0.99
N GLU A 95 11.34 4.35 1.43
CA GLU A 95 10.27 3.48 1.96
C GLU A 95 9.81 2.41 0.95
N ARG A 96 10.08 2.63 -0.34
CA ARG A 96 9.77 1.65 -1.39
C ARG A 96 10.61 0.39 -1.28
N MET A 97 11.80 0.48 -0.68
CA MET A 97 12.81 -0.57 -0.63
C MET A 97 13.35 -0.72 0.78
N ARG A 98 12.94 -1.79 1.43
CA ARG A 98 13.28 -2.07 2.83
C ARG A 98 13.79 -3.50 2.97
N ILE A 99 14.63 -3.75 3.97
CA ILE A 99 15.09 -5.08 4.33
C ILE A 99 14.83 -5.28 5.82
N VAL A 100 14.14 -6.38 6.14
CA VAL A 100 14.00 -6.89 7.50
C VAL A 100 14.93 -8.10 7.64
N ASP A 101 15.88 -8.00 8.56
CA ASP A 101 16.85 -9.10 8.80
C ASP A 101 16.47 -9.83 10.09
N GLY A 102 15.90 -11.02 9.95
CA GLY A 102 15.49 -11.85 11.08
C GLY A 102 16.63 -12.39 11.94
N ARG A 103 17.89 -12.18 11.52
CA ARG A 103 19.10 -12.52 12.28
C ARG A 103 19.51 -11.41 13.26
N LYS A 104 18.88 -10.24 13.16
CA LYS A 104 19.08 -9.05 14.01
C LYS A 104 17.96 -8.90 15.02
N SER A 105 18.17 -8.01 15.99
CA SER A 105 17.12 -7.64 16.91
C SER A 105 15.94 -6.97 16.17
N SER A 106 14.73 -7.35 16.50
CA SER A 106 13.53 -6.70 15.95
C SER A 106 13.40 -5.23 16.37
N ALA A 107 14.12 -4.81 17.41
CA ALA A 107 14.16 -3.43 17.87
C ALA A 107 14.98 -2.49 16.94
N ASP A 108 15.83 -3.04 16.06
CA ASP A 108 16.64 -2.25 15.13
C ASP A 108 15.83 -1.67 13.96
N GLY A 109 14.57 -2.13 13.78
CA GLY A 109 13.74 -1.75 12.65
C GLY A 109 14.27 -2.24 11.29
N PRO A 110 13.65 -1.86 10.17
CA PRO A 110 14.11 -2.24 8.83
C PRO A 110 15.30 -1.39 8.39
N SER A 111 16.15 -1.96 7.55
CA SER A 111 17.14 -1.19 6.80
C SER A 111 16.51 -0.62 5.54
N LEU A 112 16.57 0.69 5.35
CA LEU A 112 16.22 1.34 4.09
C LEU A 112 17.42 1.30 3.14
N VAL A 113 17.18 1.34 1.82
CA VAL A 113 18.22 1.60 0.86
C VAL A 113 18.89 2.94 1.19
N THR A 114 20.24 3.00 1.16
CA THR A 114 20.94 4.24 1.49
C THR A 114 20.87 5.25 0.35
N GLU A 115 20.92 6.54 0.68
CA GLU A 115 20.95 7.61 -0.32
C GLU A 115 22.16 7.47 -1.25
N GLU A 116 23.30 7.07 -0.71
CA GLU A 116 24.52 6.81 -1.49
C GLU A 116 24.31 5.69 -2.50
N TYR A 117 23.68 4.57 -2.10
CA TYR A 117 23.39 3.48 -3.03
C TYR A 117 22.43 3.93 -4.15
N VAL A 118 21.38 4.67 -3.83
CA VAL A 118 20.46 5.23 -4.82
C VAL A 118 21.19 6.17 -5.77
N TYR A 119 22.04 7.08 -5.24
CA TYR A 119 22.82 8.01 -6.02
C TYR A 119 23.78 7.31 -6.97
N ASP A 120 24.52 6.31 -6.49
CA ASP A 120 25.48 5.55 -7.29
C ASP A 120 24.78 4.75 -8.38
N PHE A 121 23.65 4.12 -8.06
CA PHE A 121 22.83 3.39 -9.04
C PHE A 121 22.33 4.33 -10.15
N LEU A 122 21.66 5.41 -9.79
CA LEU A 122 21.11 6.36 -10.78
C LEU A 122 22.19 7.01 -11.62
N THR A 123 23.34 7.34 -11.02
CA THR A 123 24.49 7.92 -11.75
C THR A 123 25.10 6.90 -12.70
N ARG A 124 25.25 5.65 -12.26
CA ARG A 124 25.87 4.58 -13.04
C ARG A 124 25.06 4.23 -14.28
N TYR A 125 23.75 4.16 -14.16
CA TYR A 125 22.85 3.74 -15.22
C TYR A 125 22.18 4.90 -15.95
N ASN A 126 22.56 6.16 -15.67
CA ASN A 126 21.89 7.36 -16.20
C ASN A 126 21.61 7.29 -17.71
N ASP A 127 22.62 6.94 -18.51
CA ASP A 127 22.50 6.90 -19.98
C ASP A 127 21.59 5.75 -20.43
N ASP A 128 21.58 4.64 -19.70
CA ASP A 128 20.70 3.50 -19.97
C ASP A 128 19.25 3.80 -19.63
N LEU A 129 18.98 4.55 -18.55
CA LEU A 129 17.63 4.99 -18.20
C LEU A 129 16.99 5.78 -19.35
N ASP A 130 17.74 6.68 -19.97
CA ASP A 130 17.29 7.48 -21.11
C ASP A 130 17.19 6.64 -22.39
N ARG A 131 18.21 5.83 -22.70
CA ARG A 131 18.25 4.98 -23.89
C ARG A 131 17.06 4.02 -23.93
N LEU A 132 16.73 3.41 -22.79
CA LEU A 132 15.60 2.49 -22.66
C LEU A 132 14.25 3.21 -22.47
N GLN A 133 14.27 4.53 -22.32
CA GLN A 133 13.06 5.32 -22.06
C GLN A 133 12.22 4.77 -20.90
N LEU A 134 12.87 4.38 -19.82
CA LEU A 134 12.21 3.77 -18.68
C LEU A 134 11.18 4.71 -18.05
N SER A 135 10.16 4.16 -17.42
CA SER A 135 9.28 4.90 -16.53
C SER A 135 9.92 4.99 -15.13
N PHE A 136 9.45 5.94 -14.33
CA PHE A 136 9.86 6.04 -12.92
C PHE A 136 9.68 4.70 -12.17
N PHE A 137 8.59 3.98 -12.45
CA PHE A 137 8.32 2.72 -11.76
C PHE A 137 9.28 1.60 -12.23
N GLU A 138 9.61 1.52 -13.51
CA GLU A 138 10.63 0.59 -14.03
C GLU A 138 12.01 0.85 -13.40
N ILE A 139 12.40 2.13 -13.26
CA ILE A 139 13.66 2.51 -12.61
C ILE A 139 13.69 2.06 -11.16
N THR A 140 12.62 2.33 -10.40
CA THR A 140 12.56 1.96 -8.98
C THR A 140 12.47 0.45 -8.78
N THR A 141 11.83 -0.28 -9.70
CA THR A 141 11.78 -1.75 -9.70
C THR A 141 13.18 -2.35 -9.92
N GLY A 142 13.90 -1.87 -10.95
CA GLY A 142 15.26 -2.33 -11.23
C GLY A 142 16.23 -2.01 -10.09
N LEU A 143 16.12 -0.81 -9.50
CA LEU A 143 16.89 -0.41 -8.32
C LEU A 143 16.62 -1.36 -7.13
N ALA A 144 15.36 -1.66 -6.84
CA ALA A 144 14.99 -2.58 -5.77
C ALA A 144 15.57 -3.98 -5.99
N PHE A 145 15.40 -4.53 -7.18
CA PHE A 145 15.90 -5.86 -7.52
C PHE A 145 17.42 -5.94 -7.38
N LYS A 146 18.13 -4.91 -7.89
CA LYS A 146 19.59 -4.85 -7.79
C LYS A 146 20.06 -4.72 -6.35
N TRP A 147 19.43 -3.85 -5.56
CA TRP A 147 19.78 -3.66 -4.17
C TRP A 147 19.55 -4.91 -3.33
N PHE A 148 18.44 -5.62 -3.52
CA PHE A 148 18.18 -6.88 -2.82
C PHE A 148 19.22 -7.94 -3.13
N ALA A 149 19.65 -8.05 -4.40
CA ALA A 149 20.70 -8.97 -4.79
C ALA A 149 22.06 -8.61 -4.18
N ASP A 150 22.44 -7.32 -4.20
CA ASP A 150 23.70 -6.82 -3.63
C ASP A 150 23.74 -6.96 -2.11
N MET A 151 22.58 -6.86 -1.47
CA MET A 151 22.42 -7.07 -0.03
C MET A 151 22.25 -8.55 0.35
N GLU A 152 22.27 -9.47 -0.62
CA GLU A 152 22.16 -10.92 -0.40
C GLU A 152 20.93 -11.27 0.45
N VAL A 153 19.72 -10.79 0.05
CA VAL A 153 18.50 -11.21 0.72
C VAL A 153 18.18 -12.67 0.39
N ASP A 154 17.59 -13.40 1.33
CA ASP A 154 17.14 -14.78 1.10
C ASP A 154 15.83 -14.79 0.32
N TRP A 155 14.94 -13.86 0.66
CA TRP A 155 13.61 -13.69 0.06
C TRP A 155 13.33 -12.23 -0.23
N ALA A 156 12.44 -11.97 -1.20
CA ALA A 156 11.86 -10.66 -1.40
C ALA A 156 10.34 -10.76 -1.60
N VAL A 157 9.60 -9.88 -0.93
CA VAL A 157 8.16 -9.72 -1.11
C VAL A 157 7.93 -8.49 -1.98
N ILE A 158 7.39 -8.71 -3.18
CA ILE A 158 7.31 -7.73 -4.26
C ILE A 158 5.83 -7.36 -4.50
N GLU A 159 5.48 -6.11 -4.23
CA GLU A 159 4.17 -5.54 -4.54
C GLU A 159 4.14 -5.00 -5.97
N THR A 160 3.08 -5.30 -6.75
CA THR A 160 2.83 -4.64 -8.05
C THR A 160 2.49 -3.16 -7.85
N GLY A 161 2.93 -2.31 -8.77
CA GLY A 161 2.53 -0.90 -8.76
C GLY A 161 1.08 -0.70 -9.21
N LEU A 162 0.73 -1.28 -10.37
CA LEU A 162 -0.58 -1.14 -10.99
C LEU A 162 -0.97 -2.40 -11.78
N GLY A 163 -2.19 -2.88 -11.57
CA GLY A 163 -2.70 -4.04 -12.30
C GLY A 163 -1.96 -5.32 -11.90
N GLY A 164 -1.24 -5.91 -12.82
CA GLY A 164 -0.43 -7.12 -12.64
C GLY A 164 0.19 -7.59 -13.95
N ARG A 165 -0.59 -7.84 -14.98
CA ARG A 165 -0.16 -8.43 -16.26
C ARG A 165 0.98 -7.66 -16.95
N LEU A 166 0.88 -6.34 -16.98
CA LEU A 166 1.86 -5.44 -17.60
C LEU A 166 2.62 -4.59 -16.58
N ASP A 167 2.55 -4.96 -15.30
CA ASP A 167 3.30 -4.29 -14.25
C ASP A 167 4.80 -4.62 -14.37
N SER A 168 5.66 -3.62 -14.16
CA SER A 168 7.12 -3.78 -14.30
C SER A 168 7.69 -4.86 -13.37
N THR A 169 7.02 -5.16 -12.26
CA THR A 169 7.43 -6.26 -11.36
C THR A 169 7.15 -7.64 -11.94
N ASN A 170 6.28 -7.75 -12.97
CA ASN A 170 5.82 -9.03 -13.50
C ASN A 170 6.86 -9.76 -14.40
N VAL A 171 8.09 -9.30 -14.42
CA VAL A 171 9.23 -10.01 -15.04
C VAL A 171 9.78 -11.15 -14.16
N ILE A 172 9.38 -11.22 -12.90
CA ILE A 172 9.80 -12.26 -11.97
C ILE A 172 8.98 -13.55 -12.11
N THR A 173 9.57 -14.67 -11.69
CA THR A 173 8.87 -15.95 -11.47
C THR A 173 8.92 -16.26 -9.97
N PRO A 174 7.84 -15.98 -9.23
CA PRO A 174 7.83 -16.12 -7.77
C PRO A 174 7.63 -17.57 -7.33
N GLU A 175 7.91 -17.86 -6.05
CA GLU A 175 7.52 -19.13 -5.41
C GLU A 175 6.02 -19.15 -5.09
N LEU A 176 5.41 -17.97 -4.89
CA LEU A 176 4.00 -17.82 -4.59
C LEU A 176 3.48 -16.49 -5.19
N SER A 177 2.37 -16.55 -5.90
CA SER A 177 1.58 -15.37 -6.26
C SER A 177 0.48 -15.15 -5.24
N VAL A 178 0.25 -13.89 -4.83
CA VAL A 178 -0.81 -13.51 -3.89
C VAL A 178 -1.67 -12.42 -4.53
N ILE A 179 -2.98 -12.60 -4.54
CA ILE A 179 -3.93 -11.58 -4.99
C ILE A 179 -4.78 -11.20 -3.77
N THR A 180 -4.70 -9.94 -3.36
CA THR A 180 -5.42 -9.43 -2.18
C THR A 180 -6.90 -9.18 -2.51
N SER A 181 -7.47 -8.03 -2.23
CA SER A 181 -8.86 -7.72 -2.59
C SER A 181 -8.97 -7.16 -4.02
N ILE A 182 -10.16 -7.33 -4.63
CA ILE A 182 -10.53 -6.71 -5.90
C ILE A 182 -11.60 -5.65 -5.64
N GLY A 183 -11.43 -4.50 -6.26
CA GLY A 183 -12.37 -3.38 -6.19
C GLY A 183 -12.16 -2.46 -7.39
N LEU A 184 -13.14 -1.60 -7.66
CA LEU A 184 -13.03 -0.57 -8.71
C LEU A 184 -11.99 0.45 -8.30
N ASP A 185 -10.93 0.54 -9.07
CA ASP A 185 -9.87 1.56 -8.98
C ASP A 185 -9.09 1.57 -10.29
N HIS A 186 -8.61 2.75 -10.68
CA HIS A 186 -7.89 2.92 -11.95
C HIS A 186 -8.65 2.40 -13.19
N CYS A 187 -9.96 2.63 -13.21
CA CYS A 187 -10.85 2.07 -14.24
C CYS A 187 -10.46 2.46 -15.67
N ASP A 188 -9.91 3.66 -15.86
CA ASP A 188 -9.41 4.13 -17.17
C ASP A 188 -8.31 3.24 -17.78
N LEU A 189 -7.59 2.48 -16.94
CA LEU A 189 -6.45 1.64 -17.36
C LEU A 189 -6.69 0.15 -17.20
N LEU A 190 -7.46 -0.25 -16.18
CA LEU A 190 -7.62 -1.66 -15.81
C LEU A 190 -8.97 -2.24 -16.22
N GLY A 191 -9.90 -1.39 -16.70
CA GLY A 191 -11.27 -1.78 -17.06
C GLY A 191 -12.30 -1.31 -16.06
N ASN A 192 -13.58 -1.34 -16.50
CA ASN A 192 -14.70 -0.77 -15.77
C ASN A 192 -15.52 -1.81 -15.00
N THR A 193 -15.10 -3.08 -15.03
CA THR A 193 -15.73 -4.17 -14.29
C THR A 193 -14.73 -4.85 -13.34
N LEU A 194 -15.26 -5.49 -12.31
CA LEU A 194 -14.42 -6.23 -11.36
C LEU A 194 -13.69 -7.40 -12.04
N GLU A 195 -14.32 -8.01 -13.05
CA GLU A 195 -13.74 -9.11 -13.82
C GLU A 195 -12.57 -8.66 -14.70
N GLU A 196 -12.67 -7.48 -15.34
CA GLU A 196 -11.57 -6.91 -16.12
C GLU A 196 -10.37 -6.59 -15.21
N ILE A 197 -10.61 -5.95 -14.07
CA ILE A 197 -9.59 -5.64 -13.08
C ILE A 197 -8.97 -6.93 -12.51
N ALA A 198 -9.79 -7.96 -12.26
CA ALA A 198 -9.32 -9.26 -11.81
C ALA A 198 -8.44 -9.95 -12.88
N ALA A 199 -8.80 -9.85 -14.16
CA ALA A 199 -8.02 -10.41 -15.26
C ALA A 199 -6.62 -9.76 -15.37
N GLU A 200 -6.53 -8.44 -15.21
CA GLU A 200 -5.23 -7.73 -15.18
C GLU A 200 -4.37 -8.20 -13.99
N LYS A 201 -4.97 -8.35 -12.80
CA LYS A 201 -4.25 -8.82 -11.61
C LYS A 201 -3.88 -10.29 -11.69
N ALA A 202 -4.72 -11.13 -12.30
CA ALA A 202 -4.44 -12.54 -12.57
C ALA A 202 -3.21 -12.75 -13.48
N GLY A 203 -2.74 -11.69 -14.15
CA GLY A 203 -1.53 -11.74 -14.97
C GLY A 203 -0.25 -12.07 -14.19
N ILE A 204 -0.24 -11.96 -12.85
CA ILE A 204 0.89 -12.40 -12.02
C ILE A 204 0.92 -13.91 -11.77
N ILE A 205 -0.13 -14.65 -12.13
CA ILE A 205 -0.19 -16.11 -11.98
C ILE A 205 0.72 -16.74 -13.03
N LYS A 206 1.79 -17.38 -12.58
CA LYS A 206 2.83 -18.02 -13.44
C LYS A 206 2.62 -19.52 -13.53
N LYS A 207 3.12 -20.12 -14.60
CA LYS A 207 2.98 -21.54 -14.88
C LYS A 207 3.53 -22.40 -13.75
N GLY A 208 2.69 -23.24 -13.16
CA GLY A 208 3.06 -24.16 -12.08
C GLY A 208 3.27 -23.50 -10.71
N VAL A 209 3.23 -22.16 -10.61
CA VAL A 209 3.39 -21.42 -9.35
C VAL A 209 2.03 -21.32 -8.65
N PRO A 210 1.90 -21.73 -7.38
CA PRO A 210 0.62 -21.59 -6.67
C PRO A 210 0.22 -20.15 -6.50
N VAL A 211 -1.11 -19.93 -6.39
CA VAL A 211 -1.69 -18.62 -6.12
C VAL A 211 -2.65 -18.68 -4.93
N VAL A 212 -2.51 -17.70 -4.02
CA VAL A 212 -3.47 -17.43 -2.95
C VAL A 212 -4.29 -16.21 -3.32
N VAL A 213 -5.63 -16.33 -3.25
CA VAL A 213 -6.58 -15.26 -3.50
C VAL A 213 -7.29 -14.92 -2.19
N GLY A 214 -7.18 -13.67 -1.76
CA GLY A 214 -7.83 -13.10 -0.59
C GLY A 214 -9.08 -12.30 -0.95
N GLY A 215 -9.58 -11.57 0.03
CA GLY A 215 -10.56 -10.52 -0.19
C GLY A 215 -12.01 -10.95 -0.44
N HIS A 216 -12.37 -12.21 -0.25
CA HIS A 216 -13.76 -12.68 -0.40
C HIS A 216 -14.36 -12.34 -1.80
N PRO A 217 -13.74 -12.79 -2.90
CA PRO A 217 -14.20 -12.41 -4.23
C PRO A 217 -15.59 -12.97 -4.53
N ALA A 218 -16.44 -12.16 -5.17
CA ALA A 218 -17.69 -12.64 -5.76
C ALA A 218 -17.41 -13.76 -6.79
N GLU A 219 -18.39 -14.63 -7.04
CA GLU A 219 -18.18 -15.84 -7.87
C GLU A 219 -17.69 -15.51 -9.28
N GLU A 220 -18.16 -14.41 -9.88
CA GLU A 220 -17.75 -13.96 -11.21
C GLU A 220 -16.25 -13.61 -11.23
N VAL A 221 -15.77 -12.94 -10.19
CA VAL A 221 -14.35 -12.59 -10.00
C VAL A 221 -13.53 -13.85 -9.69
N ALA A 222 -14.03 -14.74 -8.82
CA ALA A 222 -13.37 -16.00 -8.50
C ALA A 222 -13.22 -16.89 -9.73
N ALA A 223 -14.21 -16.90 -10.65
CA ALA A 223 -14.14 -17.63 -11.90
C ALA A 223 -13.01 -17.16 -12.82
N VAL A 224 -12.70 -15.86 -12.86
CA VAL A 224 -11.55 -15.33 -13.60
C VAL A 224 -10.24 -15.92 -13.07
N PHE A 225 -10.06 -15.96 -11.76
CA PHE A 225 -8.85 -16.51 -11.14
C PHE A 225 -8.74 -18.02 -11.35
N ARG A 226 -9.85 -18.78 -11.20
CA ARG A 226 -9.86 -20.23 -11.46
C ARG A 226 -9.50 -20.54 -12.92
N LYS A 227 -10.07 -19.78 -13.87
CA LYS A 227 -9.74 -19.90 -15.30
C LYS A 227 -8.25 -19.70 -15.53
N LYS A 228 -7.70 -18.58 -15.04
CA LYS A 228 -6.28 -18.26 -15.23
C LYS A 228 -5.37 -19.28 -14.56
N ALA A 229 -5.68 -19.71 -13.34
CA ALA A 229 -4.92 -20.74 -12.64
C ALA A 229 -4.93 -22.08 -13.41
N GLY A 230 -6.09 -22.47 -13.99
CA GLY A 230 -6.21 -23.64 -14.86
C GLY A 230 -5.33 -23.54 -16.11
N GLU A 231 -5.35 -22.40 -16.82
CA GLU A 231 -4.51 -22.12 -17.99
C GLU A 231 -3.01 -22.25 -17.64
N MET A 232 -2.63 -21.79 -16.45
CA MET A 232 -1.24 -21.78 -15.96
C MET A 232 -0.87 -23.06 -15.22
N GLN A 233 -1.78 -24.03 -15.11
CA GLN A 233 -1.56 -25.26 -14.33
C GLN A 233 -1.11 -24.98 -12.89
N SER A 234 -1.64 -23.92 -12.30
CA SER A 234 -1.32 -23.41 -10.98
C SER A 234 -2.34 -23.89 -9.95
N ARG A 235 -1.86 -24.31 -8.78
CA ARG A 235 -2.74 -24.56 -7.63
C ARG A 235 -3.30 -23.23 -7.16
N ILE A 236 -4.62 -23.15 -7.00
CA ILE A 236 -5.31 -21.96 -6.44
C ILE A 236 -5.86 -22.25 -5.04
N VAL A 237 -5.69 -21.29 -4.13
CA VAL A 237 -6.19 -21.33 -2.76
C VAL A 237 -6.95 -20.03 -2.50
N PHE A 238 -8.23 -20.13 -2.11
CA PHE A 238 -9.02 -19.00 -1.66
C PHE A 238 -8.90 -18.88 -0.14
N ALA A 239 -8.37 -17.76 0.35
CA ALA A 239 -8.05 -17.56 1.76
C ALA A 239 -9.29 -17.52 2.67
N ASP A 240 -10.45 -17.16 2.14
CA ASP A 240 -11.74 -17.14 2.85
C ASP A 240 -12.37 -18.53 3.02
N VAL A 241 -11.99 -19.49 2.17
CA VAL A 241 -12.53 -20.88 2.20
C VAL A 241 -11.68 -21.78 3.09
N VAL A 242 -10.35 -21.57 3.09
CA VAL A 242 -9.43 -22.40 3.91
C VAL A 242 -9.40 -21.92 5.35
N GLN A 243 -9.02 -22.81 6.27
CA GLN A 243 -8.69 -22.47 7.65
C GLN A 243 -7.18 -22.65 7.86
N PRO A 244 -6.40 -21.58 7.73
CA PRO A 244 -4.97 -21.64 7.98
C PRO A 244 -4.68 -22.11 9.40
N SER A 245 -3.58 -22.85 9.57
CA SER A 245 -3.19 -23.43 10.85
C SER A 245 -3.11 -22.39 11.97
N LEU A 246 -2.41 -21.28 11.70
CA LEU A 246 -2.28 -20.17 12.64
C LEU A 246 -3.60 -19.42 12.89
N TRP A 247 -4.54 -19.43 11.94
CA TRP A 247 -5.84 -18.78 12.12
C TRP A 247 -6.64 -19.42 13.22
N LYS A 248 -6.71 -20.75 13.20
CA LYS A 248 -7.47 -21.52 14.18
C LYS A 248 -6.97 -21.30 15.62
N ASP A 249 -5.64 -21.25 15.77
CA ASP A 249 -5.02 -21.30 17.08
C ASP A 249 -4.71 -19.90 17.64
N HIS A 250 -4.52 -18.89 16.80
CA HIS A 250 -3.96 -17.59 17.20
C HIS A 250 -4.64 -16.35 16.61
N SER A 251 -5.69 -16.47 15.78
CA SER A 251 -6.25 -15.30 15.06
C SER A 251 -6.72 -14.18 15.98
N SER A 252 -7.45 -14.49 17.05
CA SER A 252 -7.91 -13.48 18.04
C SER A 252 -6.73 -12.79 18.72
N PHE A 253 -5.74 -13.57 19.16
CA PHE A 253 -4.55 -13.06 19.79
C PHE A 253 -3.76 -12.13 18.86
N ILE A 254 -3.59 -12.51 17.60
CA ILE A 254 -2.92 -11.68 16.60
C ILE A 254 -3.71 -10.40 16.37
N MET A 255 -5.02 -10.49 16.11
CA MET A 255 -5.87 -9.33 15.84
C MET A 255 -5.89 -8.31 17.00
N GLU A 256 -5.92 -8.76 18.24
CA GLU A 256 -5.91 -7.89 19.41
C GLU A 256 -4.56 -7.18 19.59
N GLY A 257 -3.46 -7.87 19.26
CA GLY A 257 -2.09 -7.39 19.43
C GLY A 257 -1.51 -6.64 18.22
N MET A 258 -2.18 -6.64 17.06
CA MET A 258 -1.63 -6.02 15.84
C MET A 258 -1.42 -4.52 16.00
N ASP A 259 -0.25 -4.05 15.54
CA ASP A 259 0.06 -2.64 15.37
C ASP A 259 -0.65 -2.01 14.14
N LEU A 260 -1.04 -2.82 13.16
CA LEU A 260 -1.90 -2.45 12.02
C LEU A 260 -3.37 -2.61 12.41
N ARG A 261 -4.03 -1.54 12.86
CA ARG A 261 -5.32 -1.57 13.57
C ARG A 261 -6.58 -1.32 12.73
N GLY A 262 -6.48 -1.16 11.42
CA GLY A 262 -7.66 -1.02 10.56
C GLY A 262 -8.47 -2.32 10.52
N GLY A 263 -9.80 -2.27 10.60
CA GLY A 263 -10.66 -3.44 10.58
C GLY A 263 -10.50 -4.31 9.33
N TYR A 264 -10.14 -3.70 8.22
CA TYR A 264 -9.82 -4.39 6.96
C TYR A 264 -8.55 -5.28 7.05
N GLN A 265 -7.74 -5.14 8.09
CA GLN A 265 -6.54 -5.97 8.28
C GLN A 265 -6.86 -7.42 8.61
N GLU A 266 -8.06 -7.74 9.11
CA GLU A 266 -8.49 -9.11 9.32
C GLU A 266 -8.45 -9.92 8.00
N MET A 267 -8.95 -9.32 6.93
CA MET A 267 -8.95 -9.93 5.60
C MET A 267 -7.53 -10.09 5.04
N ASN A 268 -6.67 -9.08 5.25
CA ASN A 268 -5.27 -9.15 4.87
C ASN A 268 -4.53 -10.23 5.68
N LEU A 269 -4.75 -10.29 6.99
CA LEU A 269 -4.18 -11.32 7.86
C LEU A 269 -4.57 -12.73 7.39
N ARG A 270 -5.85 -12.93 7.06
CA ARG A 270 -6.32 -14.24 6.55
C ARG A 270 -5.60 -14.65 5.27
N THR A 271 -5.38 -13.69 4.36
CA THR A 271 -4.61 -13.89 3.13
C THR A 271 -3.14 -14.23 3.43
N VAL A 272 -2.53 -13.54 4.39
CA VAL A 272 -1.16 -13.80 4.86
C VAL A 272 -1.04 -15.21 5.42
N LEU A 273 -1.93 -15.61 6.33
CA LEU A 273 -1.85 -16.93 6.98
C LEU A 273 -2.07 -18.07 5.99
N ALA A 274 -2.99 -17.92 5.02
CA ALA A 274 -3.15 -18.86 3.92
C ALA A 274 -1.88 -18.95 3.04
N SER A 275 -1.23 -17.82 2.82
CA SER A 275 0.02 -17.74 2.05
C SER A 275 1.18 -18.42 2.79
N LEU A 276 1.27 -18.24 4.10
CA LEU A 276 2.28 -18.91 4.95
C LEU A 276 2.10 -20.43 4.97
N ASP A 277 0.85 -20.93 5.04
CA ASP A 277 0.57 -22.37 4.95
C ASP A 277 1.03 -22.94 3.59
N VAL A 278 0.78 -22.24 2.49
CA VAL A 278 1.24 -22.65 1.16
C VAL A 278 2.77 -22.65 1.10
N LEU A 279 3.43 -21.58 1.57
CA LEU A 279 4.89 -21.47 1.60
C LEU A 279 5.53 -22.56 2.46
N GLY A 280 4.96 -22.86 3.62
CA GLY A 280 5.44 -23.94 4.49
C GLY A 280 5.34 -25.33 3.85
N GLN A 281 4.35 -25.55 2.97
CA GLN A 281 4.23 -26.78 2.18
C GLN A 281 5.26 -26.86 1.04
N LEU A 282 5.56 -25.73 0.40
CA LEU A 282 6.55 -25.64 -0.69
C LEU A 282 7.99 -25.70 -0.18
N SER A 283 8.23 -25.14 0.98
CA SER A 283 9.54 -24.95 1.60
C SER A 283 9.48 -25.34 3.08
N PRO A 284 9.51 -26.66 3.39
CA PRO A 284 9.43 -27.15 4.78
C PRO A 284 10.58 -26.69 5.67
N GLU A 285 11.69 -26.24 5.07
CA GLU A 285 12.80 -25.59 5.76
C GLU A 285 12.42 -24.24 6.38
N LEU A 286 11.37 -23.58 5.88
CA LEU A 286 10.76 -22.41 6.51
C LEU A 286 10.06 -22.87 7.79
N ARG A 287 10.69 -22.66 8.92
CA ARG A 287 10.11 -22.99 10.22
C ARG A 287 9.05 -21.96 10.60
N ILE A 288 7.94 -21.96 9.86
CA ILE A 288 6.78 -21.13 10.16
C ILE A 288 6.11 -21.72 11.40
N THR A 289 6.50 -21.24 12.57
CA THR A 289 6.04 -21.77 13.87
C THR A 289 5.11 -20.79 14.55
N GLY A 290 4.13 -21.33 15.29
CA GLY A 290 2.98 -20.64 15.83
C GLY A 290 3.26 -19.26 16.48
N MET A 291 3.83 -19.23 17.69
CA MET A 291 3.90 -17.98 18.47
C MET A 291 4.89 -16.96 17.89
N GLU A 292 6.07 -17.38 17.44
CA GLU A 292 7.08 -16.45 16.88
C GLU A 292 6.57 -15.75 15.63
N THR A 293 5.88 -16.52 14.75
CA THR A 293 5.24 -15.95 13.56
C THR A 293 4.09 -15.03 13.91
N ALA A 294 3.27 -15.40 14.90
CA ALA A 294 2.18 -14.58 15.39
C ALA A 294 2.68 -13.24 15.94
N GLU A 295 3.69 -13.25 16.80
CA GLU A 295 4.32 -12.03 17.35
C GLU A 295 4.94 -11.16 16.25
N ALA A 296 5.58 -11.76 15.25
CA ALA A 296 6.15 -11.01 14.14
C ALA A 296 5.07 -10.30 13.31
N ILE A 297 3.92 -10.93 13.09
CA ILE A 297 2.78 -10.34 12.41
C ILE A 297 2.16 -9.22 13.26
N MET A 298 2.03 -9.40 14.57
CA MET A 298 1.51 -8.39 15.49
C MET A 298 2.32 -7.09 15.45
N HIS A 299 3.62 -7.18 15.27
CA HIS A 299 4.54 -6.04 15.26
C HIS A 299 5.00 -5.65 13.85
N THR A 300 4.16 -5.87 12.83
CA THR A 300 4.48 -5.64 11.42
C THR A 300 4.91 -4.20 11.15
N ALA A 301 4.15 -3.20 11.61
CA ALA A 301 4.47 -1.80 11.33
C ALA A 301 5.84 -1.41 11.89
N VAL A 302 6.12 -1.75 13.15
CA VAL A 302 7.41 -1.47 13.79
C VAL A 302 8.56 -2.21 13.10
N ARG A 303 8.39 -3.50 12.83
CA ARG A 303 9.45 -4.36 12.23
C ARG A 303 9.78 -3.99 10.80
N THR A 304 8.79 -3.50 10.04
CA THR A 304 8.93 -3.20 8.61
C THR A 304 8.96 -1.71 8.29
N GLY A 305 8.73 -0.82 9.26
CA GLY A 305 8.61 0.61 9.02
C GLY A 305 7.45 0.95 8.09
N PHE A 306 6.33 0.22 8.19
CA PHE A 306 5.18 0.41 7.33
C PHE A 306 4.19 1.39 7.95
N HIS A 307 3.90 2.47 7.25
CA HIS A 307 3.14 3.62 7.73
C HIS A 307 1.82 3.85 6.97
N GLY A 308 0.95 4.72 7.54
CA GLY A 308 -0.24 5.27 6.90
C GLY A 308 -1.39 4.29 6.75
N ARG A 309 -1.50 3.28 7.58
CA ARG A 309 -2.58 2.29 7.58
C ARG A 309 -3.24 2.23 8.96
N TRP A 310 -4.29 3.02 9.16
CA TRP A 310 -4.96 3.20 10.45
C TRP A 310 -3.95 3.51 11.57
N GLU A 311 -3.00 4.37 11.22
CA GLU A 311 -1.88 4.72 12.09
C GLU A 311 -2.27 5.82 13.06
N ARG A 312 -1.99 5.60 14.34
CA ARG A 312 -2.22 6.60 15.40
C ARG A 312 -1.04 7.55 15.47
N LEU A 313 -1.28 8.82 15.13
CA LEU A 313 -0.26 9.88 15.11
C LEU A 313 -0.14 10.62 16.45
N SER A 314 -1.22 10.67 17.23
CA SER A 314 -1.29 11.34 18.53
C SER A 314 -2.31 10.64 19.42
N SER A 315 -2.15 10.79 20.74
CA SER A 315 -3.06 10.27 21.74
C SER A 315 -3.82 11.36 22.53
N CYS A 316 -3.52 12.63 22.27
CA CYS A 316 -4.19 13.75 22.96
C CYS A 316 -4.17 15.02 22.07
N PRO A 317 -5.24 15.30 21.31
CA PRO A 317 -6.36 14.41 21.02
C PRO A 317 -5.91 13.15 20.26
N ASP A 318 -6.75 12.12 20.23
CA ASP A 318 -6.51 10.97 19.38
C ASP A 318 -6.56 11.38 17.90
N VAL A 319 -5.48 11.06 17.17
CA VAL A 319 -5.37 11.32 15.73
C VAL A 319 -5.00 10.02 15.03
N ILE A 320 -5.82 9.62 14.07
CA ILE A 320 -5.60 8.44 13.22
C ILE A 320 -5.48 8.89 11.77
N CYS A 321 -4.54 8.32 11.03
CA CYS A 321 -4.45 8.52 9.58
C CYS A 321 -4.55 7.20 8.80
N ASP A 322 -5.11 7.31 7.58
CA ASP A 322 -5.18 6.19 6.63
C ASP A 322 -5.14 6.69 5.19
N ILE A 323 -4.35 6.04 4.33
CA ILE A 323 -4.22 6.44 2.91
C ILE A 323 -5.30 5.87 1.99
N GLY A 324 -6.34 5.22 2.51
CA GLY A 324 -7.48 4.74 1.73
C GLY A 324 -8.13 5.88 0.94
N HIS A 325 -8.34 5.67 -0.37
CA HIS A 325 -8.75 6.74 -1.28
C HIS A 325 -9.73 6.29 -2.36
N ASN A 326 -10.16 5.06 -2.36
CA ASN A 326 -11.21 4.55 -3.23
C ASN A 326 -12.44 4.13 -2.42
N ALA A 327 -13.59 3.96 -3.08
CA ALA A 327 -14.86 3.68 -2.40
C ALA A 327 -14.78 2.44 -1.51
N ALA A 328 -14.13 1.35 -1.96
CA ALA A 328 -14.00 0.12 -1.19
C ALA A 328 -13.18 0.30 0.09
N ALA A 329 -12.09 1.05 0.05
CA ALA A 329 -11.29 1.35 1.24
C ALA A 329 -12.04 2.28 2.20
N LEU A 330 -12.66 3.35 1.67
CA LEU A 330 -13.38 4.34 2.48
C LEU A 330 -14.64 3.76 3.13
N THR A 331 -15.31 2.79 2.49
CA THR A 331 -16.42 2.05 3.10
C THR A 331 -15.98 1.41 4.42
N ASN A 332 -14.85 0.71 4.42
CA ASN A 332 -14.32 0.09 5.65
C ASN A 332 -13.91 1.13 6.69
N ASN A 333 -13.19 2.18 6.26
CA ASN A 333 -12.70 3.21 7.17
C ASN A 333 -13.85 3.97 7.84
N PHE A 334 -14.85 4.40 7.06
CA PHE A 334 -15.98 5.14 7.61
C PHE A 334 -16.92 4.26 8.43
N ALA A 335 -17.07 2.97 8.09
CA ALA A 335 -17.80 2.03 8.94
C ALA A 335 -17.14 1.87 10.32
N GLN A 336 -15.80 1.77 10.36
CA GLN A 336 -15.08 1.70 11.63
C GLN A 336 -15.21 3.00 12.45
N LEU A 337 -15.11 4.16 11.80
CA LEU A 337 -15.30 5.47 12.47
C LEU A 337 -16.73 5.63 13.02
N ASN A 338 -17.75 5.23 12.26
CA ASN A 338 -19.13 5.24 12.74
C ASN A 338 -19.30 4.29 13.93
N GLY A 339 -18.73 3.09 13.87
CA GLY A 339 -18.74 2.13 14.99
C GLY A 339 -18.14 2.69 16.27
N TYR A 340 -17.11 3.50 16.20
CA TYR A 340 -16.54 4.20 17.35
C TYR A 340 -17.50 5.19 18.00
N LEU A 341 -18.30 5.90 17.18
CA LEU A 341 -19.33 6.82 17.68
C LEU A 341 -20.56 6.07 18.21
N ASP A 342 -20.91 4.94 17.61
CA ASP A 342 -22.06 4.12 18.03
C ASP A 342 -21.82 3.43 19.38
N ASN A 343 -20.56 3.07 19.65
CA ASN A 343 -20.14 2.42 20.89
C ASN A 343 -19.59 3.40 21.94
N ASP A 344 -19.79 4.71 21.76
CA ASP A 344 -19.30 5.77 22.65
C ASP A 344 -17.79 5.71 22.93
N THR A 345 -17.00 5.09 22.04
CA THR A 345 -15.54 5.07 22.16
C THR A 345 -14.98 6.49 22.06
N TYR A 346 -15.55 7.28 21.15
CA TYR A 346 -15.26 8.71 20.99
C TYR A 346 -16.55 9.53 21.03
N SER A 347 -16.47 10.71 21.64
CA SER A 347 -17.62 11.61 21.81
C SER A 347 -17.97 12.40 20.56
N SER A 348 -16.99 12.58 19.66
CA SER A 348 -17.13 13.33 18.41
C SER A 348 -16.05 12.94 17.40
N LEU A 349 -16.32 13.18 16.13
CA LEU A 349 -15.44 12.86 15.00
C LEU A 349 -15.17 14.10 14.17
N ILE A 350 -13.90 14.37 13.92
CA ILE A 350 -13.43 15.41 12.99
C ILE A 350 -12.67 14.71 11.88
N ILE A 351 -13.01 15.00 10.63
CA ILE A 351 -12.37 14.39 9.46
C ILE A 351 -11.65 15.46 8.64
N VAL A 352 -10.33 15.34 8.52
CA VAL A 352 -9.51 16.09 7.57
C VAL A 352 -9.45 15.27 6.29
N TYR A 353 -10.01 15.81 5.20
CA TYR A 353 -10.21 15.07 3.97
C TYR A 353 -9.75 15.85 2.74
N GLY A 354 -8.98 15.21 1.89
CA GLY A 354 -8.61 15.71 0.57
C GLY A 354 -8.42 14.57 -0.42
N VAL A 355 -8.85 14.78 -1.66
CA VAL A 355 -8.91 13.76 -2.70
C VAL A 355 -8.27 14.25 -3.99
N MET A 356 -7.86 13.32 -4.84
CA MET A 356 -7.31 13.61 -6.17
C MET A 356 -8.44 13.86 -7.17
N ALA A 357 -8.21 14.74 -8.15
CA ALA A 357 -9.19 15.14 -9.15
C ALA A 357 -9.61 14.01 -10.10
N ASP A 358 -8.79 12.96 -10.22
CA ASP A 358 -9.07 11.76 -11.01
C ASP A 358 -10.00 10.75 -10.29
N LYS A 359 -10.39 11.03 -9.05
CA LYS A 359 -11.32 10.16 -8.31
C LYS A 359 -12.76 10.63 -8.48
N ASN A 360 -13.66 9.67 -8.69
CA ASN A 360 -15.08 9.94 -8.75
C ASN A 360 -15.61 10.21 -7.34
N LEU A 361 -15.79 11.49 -6.99
CA LEU A 361 -16.27 11.90 -5.67
C LEU A 361 -17.71 11.44 -5.43
N GLU A 362 -18.53 11.29 -6.47
CA GLU A 362 -19.92 10.89 -6.36
C GLU A 362 -20.10 9.46 -5.85
N ASP A 363 -19.14 8.57 -6.11
CA ASP A 363 -19.13 7.22 -5.53
C ASP A 363 -18.72 7.22 -4.04
N ILE A 364 -18.10 8.31 -3.58
CA ILE A 364 -17.55 8.45 -2.23
C ILE A 364 -18.49 9.22 -1.30
N LEU A 365 -19.14 10.26 -1.79
CA LEU A 365 -20.05 11.11 -1.00
C LEU A 365 -21.13 10.33 -0.22
N PRO A 366 -21.76 9.28 -0.79
CA PRO A 366 -22.73 8.47 -0.06
C PRO A 366 -22.19 7.77 1.18
N LEU A 367 -20.86 7.59 1.26
CA LEU A 367 -20.18 6.91 2.35
C LEU A 367 -19.85 7.84 3.52
N PHE A 368 -19.93 9.16 3.33
CA PHE A 368 -19.50 10.14 4.33
C PHE A 368 -20.30 10.03 5.62
N PRO A 369 -19.63 9.91 6.80
CA PRO A 369 -20.30 9.94 8.11
C PRO A 369 -21.10 11.23 8.35
N ASP A 370 -22.37 11.08 8.71
CA ASP A 370 -23.29 12.19 8.97
C ASP A 370 -22.93 12.98 10.25
N ARG A 371 -22.31 12.30 11.22
CA ARG A 371 -21.99 12.84 12.56
C ARG A 371 -20.58 13.43 12.65
N ALA A 372 -19.89 13.60 11.52
CA ALA A 372 -18.54 14.13 11.50
C ALA A 372 -18.53 15.65 11.27
N THR A 373 -17.57 16.35 11.86
CA THR A 373 -17.15 17.68 11.42
C THR A 373 -16.13 17.54 10.32
N TRP A 374 -16.38 18.10 9.15
CA TRP A 374 -15.52 17.99 7.98
C TRP A 374 -14.57 19.17 7.83
N ILE A 375 -13.31 18.90 7.53
CA ILE A 375 -12.32 19.90 7.14
C ILE A 375 -11.74 19.46 5.81
N PHE A 376 -12.26 20.04 4.73
CA PHE A 376 -11.77 19.78 3.38
C PHE A 376 -10.46 20.51 3.14
N THR A 377 -9.49 19.84 2.52
CA THR A 377 -8.15 20.39 2.29
C THR A 377 -7.59 20.04 0.93
N THR A 378 -6.64 20.85 0.45
CA THR A 378 -5.93 20.65 -0.82
C THR A 378 -4.46 20.32 -0.53
N PRO A 379 -3.99 19.08 -0.76
CA PRO A 379 -2.56 18.78 -0.65
C PRO A 379 -1.76 19.39 -1.81
N HIS A 380 -0.45 19.62 -1.58
CA HIS A 380 0.46 20.26 -2.54
C HIS A 380 0.83 19.33 -3.71
N THR A 381 -0.16 19.03 -4.56
CA THR A 381 0.06 18.32 -5.82
C THR A 381 -0.86 18.88 -6.91
N ARG A 382 -0.37 18.90 -8.16
CA ARG A 382 -1.17 19.34 -9.32
C ARG A 382 -2.42 18.49 -9.56
N ARG A 383 -2.46 17.29 -8.99
CA ARG A 383 -3.58 16.35 -9.11
C ARG A 383 -4.66 16.54 -8.06
N ALA A 384 -4.45 17.40 -7.07
CA ALA A 384 -5.41 17.59 -6.00
C ALA A 384 -6.70 18.25 -6.50
N MET A 385 -7.86 17.77 -6.05
CA MET A 385 -9.11 18.50 -6.15
C MET A 385 -9.06 19.64 -5.13
N GLN A 386 -9.54 20.82 -5.53
CA GLN A 386 -9.57 21.98 -4.63
C GLN A 386 -10.56 21.74 -3.48
N ALA A 387 -10.17 22.10 -2.27
CA ALA A 387 -11.00 21.92 -1.07
C ALA A 387 -12.37 22.62 -1.19
N SER A 388 -12.42 23.80 -1.83
CA SER A 388 -13.66 24.52 -2.13
C SER A 388 -14.57 23.74 -3.09
N GLU A 389 -13.99 23.02 -4.06
CA GLU A 389 -14.73 22.16 -5.00
C GLU A 389 -15.29 20.93 -4.28
N ILE A 390 -14.48 20.29 -3.42
CA ILE A 390 -14.95 19.15 -2.62
C ILE A 390 -16.15 19.57 -1.78
N LYS A 391 -16.04 20.72 -1.09
CA LYS A 391 -17.12 21.24 -0.27
C LYS A 391 -18.37 21.56 -1.09
N ALA A 392 -18.22 22.19 -2.24
CA ALA A 392 -19.36 22.55 -3.09
C ALA A 392 -20.13 21.29 -3.54
N ARG A 393 -19.42 20.24 -3.99
CA ARG A 393 -20.03 18.95 -4.38
C ARG A 393 -20.67 18.25 -3.18
N TYR A 394 -20.06 18.30 -2.01
CA TYR A 394 -20.64 17.74 -0.78
C TYR A 394 -21.94 18.46 -0.40
N ASP A 395 -21.98 19.80 -0.42
CA ASP A 395 -23.18 20.58 -0.09
C ASP A 395 -24.30 20.34 -1.11
N GLU A 396 -23.97 20.26 -2.39
CA GLU A 396 -24.91 19.93 -3.47
C GLU A 396 -25.49 18.54 -3.29
N TRP A 397 -24.62 17.53 -3.00
CA TRP A 397 -25.04 16.17 -2.77
C TRP A 397 -25.96 16.05 -1.54
N CYS A 398 -25.63 16.72 -0.43
CA CYS A 398 -26.47 16.76 0.76
C CYS A 398 -27.85 17.33 0.44
N SER A 399 -27.90 18.48 -0.27
CA SER A 399 -29.14 19.13 -0.65
C SER A 399 -30.01 18.25 -1.54
N SER A 400 -29.41 17.60 -2.54
CA SER A 400 -30.09 16.74 -3.50
C SER A 400 -30.63 15.44 -2.87
N ASN A 401 -30.03 14.98 -1.77
CA ASN A 401 -30.42 13.76 -1.07
C ASN A 401 -31.20 14.00 0.24
N GLY A 402 -31.64 15.25 0.48
CA GLY A 402 -32.42 15.61 1.66
C GLY A 402 -31.66 15.45 2.98
N ARG A 403 -30.31 15.48 2.94
CA ARG A 403 -29.46 15.44 4.13
C ARG A 403 -29.10 16.85 4.60
N SER A 404 -29.07 17.03 5.90
CA SER A 404 -28.48 18.23 6.46
C SER A 404 -26.97 18.20 6.24
N SER A 405 -26.41 19.26 5.67
CA SER A 405 -24.95 19.41 5.58
C SER A 405 -24.36 19.43 6.99
N ALA A 406 -23.42 18.52 7.29
CA ALA A 406 -22.69 18.56 8.54
C ALA A 406 -21.81 19.81 8.61
N MET A 407 -21.38 20.20 9.82
CA MET A 407 -20.43 21.30 9.99
C MET A 407 -19.18 21.06 9.14
N SER A 408 -18.87 21.97 8.23
CA SER A 408 -17.77 21.78 7.28
C SER A 408 -16.98 23.06 7.05
N TYR A 409 -15.67 22.92 6.91
CA TYR A 409 -14.69 23.98 6.71
C TYR A 409 -13.85 23.70 5.47
N VAL A 410 -13.21 24.73 4.93
CA VAL A 410 -12.25 24.66 3.82
C VAL A 410 -10.91 25.20 4.30
N CYS A 411 -9.84 24.48 4.02
CA CYS A 411 -8.47 24.93 4.24
C CYS A 411 -7.65 24.72 2.96
N ASP A 412 -6.87 25.70 2.57
CA ASP A 412 -6.11 25.68 1.31
C ASP A 412 -4.91 24.72 1.35
N ASP A 413 -4.48 24.30 2.56
CA ASP A 413 -3.37 23.36 2.76
C ASP A 413 -3.62 22.42 3.95
N VAL A 414 -2.93 21.29 3.93
CA VAL A 414 -3.11 20.22 4.92
C VAL A 414 -2.65 20.64 6.32
N ARG A 415 -1.57 21.40 6.43
CA ARG A 415 -1.06 21.86 7.74
C ARG A 415 -2.07 22.76 8.45
N SER A 416 -2.67 23.69 7.73
CA SER A 416 -3.74 24.56 8.23
C SER A 416 -4.97 23.76 8.63
N ALA A 417 -5.33 22.74 7.86
CA ALA A 417 -6.45 21.83 8.17
C ALA A 417 -6.21 21.03 9.45
N VAL A 418 -5.01 20.47 9.63
CA VAL A 418 -4.61 19.75 10.85
C VAL A 418 -4.65 20.69 12.06
N ALA A 419 -4.10 21.90 11.93
CA ALA A 419 -4.14 22.89 13.01
C ALA A 419 -5.58 23.28 13.38
N LEU A 420 -6.49 23.42 12.40
CA LEU A 420 -7.91 23.67 12.64
C LEU A 420 -8.55 22.46 13.34
N ALA A 421 -8.29 21.24 12.91
CA ALA A 421 -8.82 20.03 13.52
C ALA A 421 -8.46 19.92 15.01
N ILE A 422 -7.18 20.17 15.35
CA ILE A 422 -6.71 20.15 16.75
C ILE A 422 -7.42 21.23 17.59
N ARG A 423 -7.56 22.45 17.07
CA ARG A 423 -8.31 23.52 17.77
C ARG A 423 -9.78 23.17 17.95
N THR A 424 -10.42 22.59 16.92
CA THR A 424 -11.83 22.18 16.99
C THR A 424 -12.02 21.06 18.01
N ALA A 425 -11.11 20.07 18.05
CA ALA A 425 -11.12 19.01 19.05
C ALA A 425 -11.03 19.58 20.49
N GLY A 426 -10.20 20.60 20.70
CA GLY A 426 -10.09 21.28 22.00
C GLY A 426 -11.35 22.05 22.44
N GLN A 427 -12.28 22.32 21.53
CA GLN A 427 -13.57 22.97 21.83
C GLN A 427 -14.67 21.93 22.16
N PHE A 428 -14.53 20.70 21.73
CA PHE A 428 -15.46 19.64 22.06
C PHE A 428 -15.18 19.10 23.46
N GLY A 429 -16.25 18.84 24.23
CA GLY A 429 -16.14 18.11 25.47
C GLY A 429 -15.93 16.61 25.21
N GLY A 430 -15.34 15.92 26.19
CA GLY A 430 -15.17 14.46 26.12
C GLY A 430 -13.91 14.02 25.40
N ASN A 431 -14.00 12.94 24.61
CA ASN A 431 -12.88 12.31 23.90
C ASN A 431 -13.09 12.42 22.38
N PRO A 432 -12.63 13.49 21.71
CA PRO A 432 -12.77 13.65 20.26
C PRO A 432 -11.74 12.80 19.52
N LEU A 433 -12.14 12.25 18.36
CA LEU A 433 -11.25 11.63 17.39
C LEU A 433 -11.03 12.54 16.18
N ILE A 434 -9.80 12.69 15.76
CA ILE A 434 -9.43 13.28 14.47
C ILE A 434 -9.02 12.14 13.53
N TYR A 435 -9.67 12.06 12.38
CA TYR A 435 -9.26 11.18 11.28
C TYR A 435 -8.71 12.00 10.13
N ILE A 436 -7.58 11.57 9.56
CA ILE A 436 -6.90 12.23 8.44
C ILE A 436 -6.79 11.24 7.28
N GLY A 437 -7.38 11.58 6.12
CA GLY A 437 -7.38 10.63 5.01
C GLY A 437 -7.88 11.18 3.68
N GLY A 438 -8.26 10.25 2.78
CA GLY A 438 -8.73 10.51 1.43
C GLY A 438 -7.63 10.48 0.35
N SER A 439 -6.36 10.59 0.72
CA SER A 439 -5.23 10.34 -0.21
C SER A 439 -3.91 10.16 0.53
N THR A 440 -2.96 9.52 -0.14
CA THR A 440 -1.56 9.41 0.34
C THR A 440 -0.94 10.80 0.56
N PHE A 441 -1.26 11.79 -0.28
CA PHE A 441 -0.69 13.14 -0.18
C PHE A 441 -1.18 13.89 1.07
N VAL A 442 -2.45 13.77 1.41
CA VAL A 442 -2.97 14.36 2.65
C VAL A 442 -2.26 13.77 3.87
N VAL A 443 -2.10 12.45 3.90
CA VAL A 443 -1.43 11.75 5.00
C VAL A 443 0.05 12.13 5.07
N SER A 444 0.74 12.18 3.93
CA SER A 444 2.18 12.53 3.89
C SER A 444 2.47 13.95 4.39
N GLU A 445 1.58 14.91 4.10
CA GLU A 445 1.73 16.29 4.58
C GLU A 445 1.28 16.47 6.04
N ALA A 446 0.35 15.62 6.51
CA ALA A 446 -0.14 15.67 7.88
C ALA A 446 0.80 15.02 8.90
N MET A 447 1.42 13.88 8.56
CA MET A 447 2.28 13.13 9.50
C MET A 447 3.40 13.96 10.14
N PRO A 448 4.12 14.85 9.41
CA PRO A 448 5.14 15.70 10.02
C PRO A 448 4.64 16.69 11.08
N CYS A 449 3.32 16.97 11.12
CA CYS A 449 2.73 17.84 12.14
C CYS A 449 2.67 17.20 13.54
N PHE A 450 2.96 15.89 13.64
CA PHE A 450 2.86 15.10 14.88
C PHE A 450 4.21 14.47 15.30
N ARG A 451 5.30 14.83 14.61
CA ARG A 451 6.67 14.36 14.89
C ARG A 451 7.49 15.40 15.62
#